data_37588c76a7d92e47a93b8dcf2c3017fd
#
_entry.id   37588c76a7d92e47a93b8dcf2c3017fd
#
_cell.length_a   1.000
_cell.length_b   1.000
_cell.length_c   1.000
_cell.angle_alpha   90.00
_cell.angle_beta   90.00
_cell.angle_gamma   90.00
#
_symmetry.space_group_name_H-M   'P 1'
#
loop_
_entity.id
_entity.type
_entity.pdbx_description
1 polymer ?
#
loop_
_entity_poly.entity_id
_entity_poly.type
_entity_poly.pdbx_seq_one_letter_code
_entity_poly.pdbx_strand_id
1 'polypeptide(L)'
;MYKCLLWGTGKQFSCSTQVIKYYEQRQEIEIVGITSNEKIYSQILGWTFIPKHEISNYSIDIVIVMIEDPDINVFEEIYSKGFKYEDVIDIKVLKLPAFSFENYLWIKKDTPTIFSPMCWGGVTYHSLGLKFKSPFINMFLLEDDYMQFLDDPKSFIEHEISYKKTGWSEIMKKEYPIADCDGIELHFNQYNSFEEAKSSWDRRKKRINWDNILAMMFTDNLDVAERFLKMNYTKKMLFISFEMNAEEAIYLNLADYRDGIDLWTAVNDTAKGKYVNYDIFKMMKDGELSFLI
;
A
#
# COMPACT_ATOMS: atom_id res chain seq x y z
N MET A 1 22.89 -2.64 -10.35
CA MET A 1 22.07 -2.90 -11.56
C MET A 1 21.42 -4.27 -11.38
N TYR A 2 20.08 -4.35 -11.38
CA TYR A 2 19.33 -5.59 -11.19
C TYR A 2 19.05 -6.26 -12.53
N LYS A 3 19.22 -7.58 -12.62
CA LYS A 3 18.86 -8.39 -13.79
C LYS A 3 17.38 -8.71 -13.77
N CYS A 4 16.61 -8.22 -14.74
CA CYS A 4 15.16 -8.27 -14.75
C CYS A 4 14.62 -9.14 -15.88
N LEU A 5 13.60 -9.94 -15.57
CA LEU A 5 12.75 -10.62 -16.54
C LEU A 5 11.41 -9.88 -16.65
N LEU A 6 11.00 -9.54 -17.85
CA LEU A 6 9.66 -9.00 -18.11
C LEU A 6 8.67 -10.14 -18.30
N TRP A 7 7.56 -10.13 -17.53
CA TRP A 7 6.54 -11.17 -17.56
C TRP A 7 5.24 -10.65 -18.14
N GLY A 8 4.97 -10.99 -19.40
CA GLY A 8 3.78 -10.58 -20.15
C GLY A 8 4.08 -9.63 -21.31
N THR A 9 3.36 -9.83 -22.42
CA THR A 9 3.54 -9.08 -23.70
C THR A 9 2.26 -8.41 -24.20
N GLY A 10 1.24 -8.30 -23.34
CA GLY A 10 -0.06 -7.73 -23.68
C GLY A 10 -0.10 -6.20 -23.70
N LYS A 11 -1.30 -5.63 -23.56
CA LYS A 11 -1.54 -4.19 -23.58
C LYS A 11 -0.69 -3.42 -22.58
N GLN A 12 -0.58 -3.91 -21.33
CA GLN A 12 0.20 -3.25 -20.28
C GLN A 12 1.68 -3.16 -20.64
N PHE A 13 2.25 -4.20 -21.28
CA PHE A 13 3.59 -4.16 -21.82
C PHE A 13 3.75 -3.02 -22.83
N SER A 14 2.87 -2.96 -23.85
CA SER A 14 2.93 -1.92 -24.88
C SER A 14 2.87 -0.49 -24.31
N CYS A 15 2.09 -0.28 -23.26
CA CYS A 15 1.91 1.03 -22.61
C CYS A 15 3.05 1.38 -21.62
N SER A 16 3.94 0.44 -21.29
CA SER A 16 4.94 0.61 -20.21
C SER A 16 6.38 0.46 -20.65
N THR A 17 6.63 0.17 -21.92
CA THR A 17 8.00 -0.03 -22.45
C THR A 17 8.92 1.18 -22.23
N GLN A 18 8.38 2.40 -22.28
CA GLN A 18 9.17 3.61 -22.03
C GLN A 18 9.66 3.69 -20.59
N VAL A 19 8.87 3.23 -19.62
CA VAL A 19 9.26 3.18 -18.20
C VAL A 19 10.43 2.20 -18.03
N ILE A 20 10.36 1.02 -18.66
CA ILE A 20 11.46 0.05 -18.61
C ILE A 20 12.73 0.64 -19.23
N LYS A 21 12.63 1.23 -20.42
CA LYS A 21 13.79 1.87 -21.08
C LYS A 21 14.38 3.01 -20.26
N TYR A 22 13.57 3.77 -19.55
CA TYR A 22 14.04 4.82 -18.65
C TYR A 22 14.97 4.25 -17.57
N TYR A 23 14.59 3.17 -16.90
CA TYR A 23 15.44 2.54 -15.87
C TYR A 23 16.66 1.81 -16.45
N GLU A 24 16.56 1.23 -17.67
CA GLU A 24 17.74 0.69 -18.37
C GLU A 24 18.77 1.79 -18.69
N GLN A 25 18.34 2.94 -19.22
CA GLN A 25 19.20 4.09 -19.52
C GLN A 25 19.92 4.63 -18.29
N ARG A 26 19.28 4.56 -17.13
CA ARG A 26 19.87 4.94 -15.84
C ARG A 26 20.79 3.86 -15.25
N GLN A 27 20.93 2.72 -15.93
CA GLN A 27 21.71 1.57 -15.46
C GLN A 27 21.24 1.02 -14.10
N GLU A 28 19.96 1.20 -13.76
CA GLU A 28 19.36 0.63 -12.56
C GLU A 28 18.98 -0.83 -12.78
N ILE A 29 18.55 -1.17 -14.01
CA ILE A 29 18.18 -2.53 -14.43
C ILE A 29 18.86 -2.92 -15.74
N GLU A 30 19.00 -4.24 -15.94
CA GLU A 30 19.35 -4.93 -17.18
C GLU A 30 18.23 -5.89 -17.54
N ILE A 31 17.62 -5.78 -18.70
CA ILE A 31 16.59 -6.73 -19.13
C ILE A 31 17.25 -7.95 -19.73
N VAL A 32 17.22 -9.06 -18.99
CA VAL A 32 17.71 -10.38 -19.42
C VAL A 32 16.84 -10.94 -20.54
N GLY A 33 15.53 -10.70 -20.47
CA GLY A 33 14.61 -11.13 -21.49
C GLY A 33 13.15 -10.86 -21.13
N ILE A 34 12.27 -11.35 -21.98
CA ILE A 34 10.82 -11.25 -21.85
C ILE A 34 10.17 -12.61 -22.02
N THR A 35 9.13 -12.90 -21.24
CA THR A 35 8.36 -14.13 -21.33
C THR A 35 6.86 -13.87 -21.39
N SER A 36 6.12 -14.80 -22.01
CA SER A 36 4.65 -14.80 -22.02
C SER A 36 4.12 -16.21 -22.28
N ASN A 37 2.78 -16.39 -22.27
CA ASN A 37 2.14 -17.66 -22.58
C ASN A 37 2.36 -18.08 -24.05
N GLU A 38 2.48 -17.10 -24.94
CA GLU A 38 2.63 -17.36 -26.39
C GLU A 38 4.01 -16.94 -26.85
N LYS A 39 4.68 -17.81 -27.61
CA LYS A 39 5.90 -17.49 -28.33
C LYS A 39 5.54 -16.75 -29.59
N ILE A 40 5.73 -15.41 -29.59
CA ILE A 40 5.37 -14.59 -30.75
C ILE A 40 6.58 -14.37 -31.66
N TYR A 41 7.76 -14.13 -31.10
CA TYR A 41 9.01 -13.87 -31.84
C TYR A 41 10.23 -14.30 -31.02
N SER A 42 11.42 -14.34 -31.68
CA SER A 42 12.69 -14.56 -30.97
C SER A 42 13.12 -13.33 -30.15
N GLN A 43 12.70 -12.14 -30.57
CA GLN A 43 12.95 -10.87 -29.90
C GLN A 43 11.73 -9.93 -29.99
N ILE A 44 11.53 -9.13 -28.95
CA ILE A 44 10.50 -8.08 -28.89
C ILE A 44 11.21 -6.80 -28.43
N LEU A 45 11.19 -5.76 -29.27
CA LEU A 45 11.84 -4.46 -29.00
C LEU A 45 13.33 -4.55 -28.63
N GLY A 46 14.04 -5.56 -29.14
CA GLY A 46 15.45 -5.81 -28.84
C GLY A 46 15.69 -6.75 -27.63
N TRP A 47 14.67 -7.05 -26.85
CA TRP A 47 14.78 -7.99 -25.74
C TRP A 47 14.54 -9.44 -26.19
N THR A 48 15.38 -10.36 -25.74
CA THR A 48 15.29 -11.79 -26.09
C THR A 48 14.03 -12.41 -25.47
N PHE A 49 13.28 -13.18 -26.27
CA PHE A 49 12.18 -13.98 -25.73
C PHE A 49 12.72 -15.23 -25.04
N ILE A 50 12.37 -15.43 -23.77
CA ILE A 50 12.76 -16.57 -22.96
C ILE A 50 11.51 -17.45 -22.73
N PRO A 51 11.47 -18.69 -23.25
CA PRO A 51 10.40 -19.63 -22.94
C PRO A 51 10.34 -19.90 -21.44
N LYS A 52 9.14 -20.01 -20.86
CA LYS A 52 8.95 -20.21 -19.43
C LYS A 52 9.69 -21.40 -18.83
N HIS A 53 9.94 -22.47 -19.61
CA HIS A 53 10.69 -23.65 -19.16
C HIS A 53 12.21 -23.45 -19.16
N GLU A 54 12.72 -22.40 -19.80
CA GLU A 54 14.14 -22.07 -19.86
C GLU A 54 14.57 -21.00 -18.86
N ILE A 55 13.62 -20.39 -18.11
CA ILE A 55 13.89 -19.29 -17.18
C ILE A 55 15.00 -19.65 -16.18
N SER A 56 15.02 -20.89 -15.70
CA SER A 56 16.03 -21.37 -14.74
C SER A 56 17.46 -21.37 -15.27
N ASN A 57 17.65 -21.22 -16.59
CA ASN A 57 18.99 -21.14 -17.21
C ASN A 57 19.60 -19.74 -17.13
N TYR A 58 18.85 -18.75 -16.63
CA TYR A 58 19.25 -17.36 -16.59
C TYR A 58 19.40 -16.88 -15.15
N SER A 59 20.37 -16.01 -14.90
CA SER A 59 20.47 -15.29 -13.63
C SER A 59 19.52 -14.11 -13.67
N ILE A 60 18.47 -14.15 -12.85
CA ILE A 60 17.42 -13.12 -12.77
C ILE A 60 17.24 -12.74 -11.31
N ASP A 61 17.32 -11.45 -11.00
CA ASP A 61 17.14 -10.90 -9.66
C ASP A 61 15.66 -10.50 -9.42
N ILE A 62 14.99 -9.97 -10.46
CA ILE A 62 13.65 -9.40 -10.35
C ILE A 62 12.79 -9.83 -11.54
N VAL A 63 11.53 -10.17 -11.26
CA VAL A 63 10.48 -10.33 -12.28
C VAL A 63 9.59 -9.10 -12.26
N ILE A 64 9.50 -8.39 -13.40
CA ILE A 64 8.59 -7.26 -13.57
C ILE A 64 7.34 -7.77 -14.30
N VAL A 65 6.19 -7.74 -13.61
CA VAL A 65 4.91 -8.22 -14.15
C VAL A 65 4.30 -7.12 -15.02
N MET A 66 4.17 -7.41 -16.31
CA MET A 66 3.67 -6.50 -17.35
C MET A 66 2.23 -6.83 -17.74
N ILE A 67 1.40 -7.25 -16.78
CA ILE A 67 0.00 -7.66 -16.96
C ILE A 67 -0.88 -6.65 -16.21
N GLU A 68 -1.96 -6.22 -16.86
CA GLU A 68 -2.99 -5.39 -16.22
C GLU A 68 -3.81 -6.27 -15.26
N ASP A 69 -3.91 -5.87 -13.99
CA ASP A 69 -4.61 -6.60 -12.93
C ASP A 69 -4.34 -8.12 -12.92
N PRO A 70 -3.08 -8.52 -12.69
CA PRO A 70 -2.70 -9.92 -12.72
C PRO A 70 -3.43 -10.68 -11.61
N ASP A 71 -4.04 -11.82 -11.98
CA ASP A 71 -4.68 -12.72 -11.02
C ASP A 71 -3.66 -13.52 -10.19
N ILE A 72 -4.16 -14.28 -9.22
CA ILE A 72 -3.31 -15.07 -8.32
C ILE A 72 -2.50 -16.12 -9.08
N ASN A 73 -3.05 -16.70 -10.16
CA ASN A 73 -2.39 -17.77 -10.92
C ASN A 73 -1.11 -17.27 -11.59
N VAL A 74 -1.05 -15.99 -12.02
CA VAL A 74 0.17 -15.39 -12.57
C VAL A 74 1.28 -15.40 -11.53
N PHE A 75 0.98 -15.00 -10.30
CA PHE A 75 1.98 -14.97 -9.22
C PHE A 75 2.37 -16.39 -8.78
N GLU A 76 1.43 -17.32 -8.69
CA GLU A 76 1.71 -18.73 -8.39
C GLU A 76 2.62 -19.36 -9.45
N GLU A 77 2.38 -19.05 -10.73
CA GLU A 77 3.25 -19.52 -11.82
C GLU A 77 4.67 -18.96 -11.68
N ILE A 78 4.82 -17.64 -11.39
CA ILE A 78 6.13 -17.01 -11.17
C ILE A 78 6.84 -17.66 -9.97
N TYR A 79 6.13 -17.86 -8.85
CA TYR A 79 6.71 -18.49 -7.66
C TYR A 79 7.10 -19.95 -7.90
N SER A 80 6.37 -20.67 -8.76
CA SER A 80 6.74 -22.03 -9.18
C SER A 80 8.07 -22.11 -9.93
N LYS A 81 8.57 -20.99 -10.46
CA LYS A 81 9.90 -20.88 -11.11
C LYS A 81 11.03 -20.57 -10.11
N GLY A 82 10.72 -20.51 -8.81
CA GLY A 82 11.71 -20.30 -7.75
C GLY A 82 11.84 -18.84 -7.29
N PHE A 83 11.10 -17.90 -7.87
CA PHE A 83 11.08 -16.53 -7.40
C PHE A 83 10.28 -16.40 -6.10
N LYS A 84 10.72 -15.50 -5.24
CA LYS A 84 10.01 -15.15 -4.00
C LYS A 84 9.12 -13.93 -4.20
N TYR A 85 8.25 -13.68 -3.24
CA TYR A 85 7.41 -12.49 -3.25
C TYR A 85 8.23 -11.19 -3.38
N GLU A 86 9.38 -11.14 -2.72
CA GLU A 86 10.28 -9.98 -2.72
C GLU A 86 10.85 -9.69 -4.11
N ASP A 87 11.01 -10.72 -4.95
CA ASP A 87 11.64 -10.63 -6.26
C ASP A 87 10.67 -10.21 -7.38
N VAL A 88 9.37 -10.07 -7.07
CA VAL A 88 8.32 -9.80 -8.08
C VAL A 88 7.76 -8.40 -7.93
N ILE A 89 7.79 -7.59 -8.96
CA ILE A 89 7.31 -6.20 -8.98
C ILE A 89 6.25 -6.02 -10.07
N ASP A 90 5.10 -5.46 -9.70
CA ASP A 90 4.10 -5.01 -10.67
C ASP A 90 4.59 -3.73 -11.36
N ILE A 91 4.53 -3.67 -12.69
CA ILE A 91 4.94 -2.50 -13.48
C ILE A 91 4.27 -1.20 -13.05
N LYS A 92 3.07 -1.25 -12.47
CA LYS A 92 2.38 -0.06 -11.97
C LYS A 92 3.17 0.66 -10.87
N VAL A 93 3.94 -0.09 -10.07
CA VAL A 93 4.74 0.47 -8.98
C VAL A 93 5.92 1.27 -9.52
N LEU A 94 6.54 0.84 -10.62
CA LEU A 94 7.65 1.57 -11.26
C LEU A 94 7.21 2.94 -11.82
N LYS A 95 5.91 3.16 -11.98
CA LYS A 95 5.34 4.42 -12.48
C LYS A 95 5.04 5.42 -11.37
N LEU A 96 5.14 4.99 -10.12
CA LEU A 96 4.88 5.87 -8.98
C LEU A 96 6.00 6.91 -8.85
N PRO A 97 5.67 8.14 -8.44
CA PRO A 97 6.66 9.15 -8.13
C PRO A 97 7.69 8.65 -7.10
N ALA A 98 8.95 9.08 -7.25
CA ALA A 98 10.07 8.70 -6.38
C ALA A 98 10.36 7.19 -6.28
N PHE A 99 9.88 6.36 -7.20
CA PHE A 99 10.20 4.94 -7.16
C PHE A 99 11.71 4.73 -7.16
N SER A 100 12.17 3.90 -6.23
CA SER A 100 13.54 3.42 -6.09
C SER A 100 13.53 1.91 -5.89
N PHE A 101 14.26 1.15 -6.72
CA PHE A 101 14.37 -0.30 -6.56
C PHE A 101 14.89 -0.67 -5.16
N GLU A 102 15.90 0.03 -4.67
CA GLU A 102 16.51 -0.22 -3.36
C GLU A 102 15.47 -0.07 -2.24
N ASN A 103 14.79 1.09 -2.19
CA ASN A 103 13.79 1.37 -1.15
C ASN A 103 12.61 0.41 -1.24
N TYR A 104 12.12 0.15 -2.46
CA TYR A 104 10.97 -0.72 -2.64
C TYR A 104 11.24 -2.18 -2.27
N LEU A 105 12.40 -2.72 -2.69
CA LEU A 105 12.79 -4.09 -2.33
C LEU A 105 13.01 -4.23 -0.82
N TRP A 106 13.56 -3.19 -0.17
CA TRP A 106 13.65 -3.15 1.29
C TRP A 106 12.25 -3.20 1.94
N ILE A 107 11.31 -2.36 1.48
CA ILE A 107 9.94 -2.33 1.98
C ILE A 107 9.23 -3.68 1.78
N LYS A 108 9.47 -4.37 0.67
CA LYS A 108 8.89 -5.70 0.44
C LYS A 108 9.38 -6.75 1.44
N LYS A 109 10.65 -6.68 1.84
CA LYS A 109 11.24 -7.57 2.85
C LYS A 109 10.72 -7.27 4.25
N ASP A 110 10.68 -6.01 4.59
CA ASP A 110 10.25 -5.51 5.90
C ASP A 110 9.07 -4.54 5.77
N THR A 111 7.97 -5.04 5.23
CA THR A 111 6.75 -4.23 5.02
C THR A 111 6.23 -3.71 6.36
N PRO A 112 6.13 -2.38 6.55
CA PRO A 112 5.59 -1.83 7.78
C PRO A 112 4.12 -2.17 7.97
N THR A 113 3.70 -2.30 9.23
CA THR A 113 2.28 -2.27 9.58
C THR A 113 1.82 -0.83 9.55
N ILE A 114 0.82 -0.54 8.72
CA ILE A 114 0.20 0.78 8.67
C ILE A 114 -1.01 0.77 9.61
N PHE A 115 -0.95 1.49 10.70
CA PHE A 115 -2.13 1.84 11.46
C PHE A 115 -2.74 3.10 10.84
N SER A 116 -4.00 3.01 10.45
CA SER A 116 -4.73 4.09 9.80
C SER A 116 -6.20 4.04 10.24
N PRO A 117 -6.81 5.17 10.61
CA PRO A 117 -8.21 5.18 11.05
C PRO A 117 -9.20 4.96 9.89
N MET A 118 -8.71 4.88 8.66
CA MET A 118 -9.52 4.82 7.44
C MET A 118 -8.84 3.98 6.34
N CYS A 119 -9.43 3.97 5.13
CA CYS A 119 -8.96 3.14 4.00
C CYS A 119 -7.56 3.51 3.46
N TRP A 120 -6.97 4.62 3.87
CA TRP A 120 -5.67 5.10 3.36
C TRP A 120 -4.59 4.01 3.42
N GLY A 121 -4.43 3.34 4.56
CA GLY A 121 -3.44 2.27 4.71
C GLY A 121 -3.68 1.10 3.75
N GLY A 122 -4.93 0.67 3.59
CA GLY A 122 -5.31 -0.39 2.65
C GLY A 122 -5.04 -0.02 1.20
N VAL A 123 -5.39 1.22 0.82
CA VAL A 123 -5.15 1.75 -0.53
C VAL A 123 -3.66 1.88 -0.81
N THR A 124 -2.86 2.33 0.16
CA THR A 124 -1.40 2.41 0.06
C THR A 124 -0.77 1.04 -0.19
N TYR A 125 -1.12 0.01 0.60
CA TYR A 125 -0.64 -1.35 0.32
C TYR A 125 -1.00 -1.83 -1.08
N HIS A 126 -2.23 -1.59 -1.51
CA HIS A 126 -2.70 -1.99 -2.84
C HIS A 126 -1.93 -1.25 -3.96
N SER A 127 -1.76 0.06 -3.84
CA SER A 127 -1.05 0.89 -4.83
C SER A 127 0.42 0.49 -4.96
N LEU A 128 1.04 0.09 -3.85
CA LEU A 128 2.42 -0.38 -3.80
C LEU A 128 2.57 -1.88 -4.08
N GLY A 129 1.48 -2.63 -4.34
CA GLY A 129 1.55 -4.08 -4.53
C GLY A 129 2.09 -4.84 -3.31
N LEU A 130 1.84 -4.35 -2.11
CA LEU A 130 2.32 -4.92 -0.85
C LEU A 130 1.27 -5.82 -0.20
N LYS A 131 1.74 -6.81 0.58
CA LYS A 131 0.86 -7.62 1.43
C LYS A 131 0.30 -6.78 2.57
N PHE A 132 -0.99 -6.90 2.86
CA PHE A 132 -1.60 -6.27 4.03
C PHE A 132 -1.00 -6.79 5.33
N LYS A 133 -0.35 -5.91 6.08
CA LYS A 133 0.23 -6.19 7.40
C LYS A 133 -0.61 -5.60 8.54
N SER A 134 -1.69 -4.89 8.22
CA SER A 134 -2.56 -4.24 9.19
C SER A 134 -3.92 -4.95 9.30
N PRO A 135 -4.55 -5.02 10.47
CA PRO A 135 -5.94 -5.46 10.62
C PRO A 135 -6.94 -4.40 10.12
N PHE A 136 -6.56 -3.12 10.09
CA PHE A 136 -7.40 -1.97 9.70
C PHE A 136 -7.55 -1.85 8.18
N ILE A 137 -8.13 -2.88 7.56
CA ILE A 137 -8.36 -2.94 6.12
C ILE A 137 -9.85 -3.09 5.86
N ASN A 138 -10.42 -2.25 4.98
CA ASN A 138 -11.84 -2.25 4.64
C ASN A 138 -12.74 -1.89 5.83
N MET A 139 -12.26 -0.99 6.68
CA MET A 139 -12.97 -0.53 7.86
C MET A 139 -12.50 0.89 8.24
N PHE A 140 -13.15 1.50 9.22
CA PHE A 140 -12.69 2.74 9.82
C PHE A 140 -12.95 2.77 11.32
N LEU A 141 -12.25 3.68 12.01
CA LEU A 141 -12.48 4.07 13.39
C LEU A 141 -12.82 5.56 13.43
N LEU A 142 -13.61 5.97 14.42
CA LEU A 142 -13.77 7.37 14.74
C LEU A 142 -12.49 7.93 15.37
N GLU A 143 -12.32 9.24 15.35
CA GLU A 143 -11.09 9.91 15.77
C GLU A 143 -10.69 9.53 17.20
N ASP A 144 -11.61 9.66 18.16
CA ASP A 144 -11.35 9.34 19.57
C ASP A 144 -11.01 7.87 19.79
N ASP A 145 -11.76 6.96 19.14
CA ASP A 145 -11.54 5.52 19.20
C ASP A 145 -10.16 5.15 18.64
N TYR A 146 -9.76 5.78 17.54
CA TYR A 146 -8.45 5.54 16.96
C TYR A 146 -7.31 6.07 17.83
N MET A 147 -7.49 7.24 18.43
CA MET A 147 -6.51 7.81 19.36
C MET A 147 -6.36 6.95 20.62
N GLN A 148 -7.48 6.39 21.12
CA GLN A 148 -7.45 5.45 22.25
C GLN A 148 -6.73 4.14 21.87
N PHE A 149 -7.00 3.59 20.68
CA PHE A 149 -6.26 2.45 20.14
C PHE A 149 -4.74 2.71 20.10
N LEU A 150 -4.32 3.88 19.63
CA LEU A 150 -2.89 4.22 19.50
C LEU A 150 -2.16 4.34 20.85
N ASP A 151 -2.85 4.55 21.97
CA ASP A 151 -2.24 4.62 23.29
C ASP A 151 -1.65 3.25 23.72
N ASP A 152 -2.32 2.13 23.44
CA ASP A 152 -1.83 0.77 23.70
C ASP A 152 -2.31 -0.24 22.66
N PRO A 153 -1.75 -0.21 21.44
CA PRO A 153 -2.20 -1.06 20.34
C PRO A 153 -1.92 -2.55 20.58
N LYS A 154 -0.91 -2.90 21.37
CA LYS A 154 -0.59 -4.31 21.66
C LYS A 154 -1.66 -4.95 22.52
N SER A 155 -1.99 -4.31 23.64
CA SER A 155 -3.09 -4.76 24.51
C SER A 155 -4.40 -4.83 23.76
N PHE A 156 -4.74 -3.79 22.99
CA PHE A 156 -5.97 -3.76 22.21
C PHE A 156 -6.11 -4.94 21.23
N ILE A 157 -5.06 -5.28 20.48
CA ILE A 157 -5.07 -6.36 19.48
C ILE A 157 -5.23 -7.76 20.11
N GLU A 158 -4.88 -7.93 21.39
CA GLU A 158 -5.10 -9.18 22.12
C GLU A 158 -6.55 -9.44 22.46
N HIS A 159 -7.37 -8.38 22.56
CA HIS A 159 -8.81 -8.54 22.84
C HIS A 159 -9.56 -9.15 21.66
N GLU A 160 -10.63 -9.86 21.99
CA GLU A 160 -11.58 -10.40 21.03
C GLU A 160 -12.61 -9.35 20.65
N ILE A 161 -12.96 -9.29 19.36
CA ILE A 161 -14.04 -8.43 18.90
C ILE A 161 -15.40 -9.12 19.04
N SER A 162 -16.41 -8.37 19.43
CA SER A 162 -17.79 -8.83 19.51
C SER A 162 -18.73 -7.95 18.70
N TYR A 163 -19.81 -8.54 18.15
CA TYR A 163 -20.81 -7.74 17.44
C TYR A 163 -21.49 -6.78 18.40
N LYS A 164 -21.59 -5.50 18.05
CA LYS A 164 -22.23 -4.46 18.85
C LYS A 164 -23.56 -4.02 18.25
N LYS A 165 -23.56 -3.61 17.00
CA LYS A 165 -24.73 -3.08 16.30
C LYS A 165 -24.54 -3.06 14.79
N THR A 166 -25.62 -2.77 14.06
CA THR A 166 -25.57 -2.48 12.63
C THR A 166 -25.47 -0.97 12.41
N GLY A 167 -24.54 -0.55 11.54
CA GLY A 167 -24.42 0.81 11.04
C GLY A 167 -24.98 0.93 9.63
N TRP A 168 -25.16 2.16 9.16
CA TRP A 168 -25.58 2.48 7.79
C TRP A 168 -24.52 3.32 7.07
N SER A 169 -24.17 2.93 5.86
CA SER A 169 -23.25 3.70 4.99
C SER A 169 -24.03 4.50 3.97
N GLU A 170 -24.03 5.83 4.11
CA GLU A 170 -24.66 6.72 3.14
C GLU A 170 -24.00 6.68 1.77
N ILE A 171 -22.68 6.45 1.73
CA ILE A 171 -21.89 6.37 0.49
C ILE A 171 -22.19 5.08 -0.26
N MET A 172 -22.18 3.93 0.45
CA MET A 172 -22.36 2.60 -0.15
C MET A 172 -23.82 2.18 -0.21
N LYS A 173 -24.74 2.95 0.42
CA LYS A 173 -26.19 2.66 0.52
C LYS A 173 -26.46 1.24 1.03
N LYS A 174 -25.72 0.83 2.06
CA LYS A 174 -25.87 -0.50 2.67
C LYS A 174 -25.63 -0.46 4.18
N GLU A 175 -26.20 -1.46 4.86
CA GLU A 175 -25.87 -1.79 6.23
C GLU A 175 -24.49 -2.44 6.33
N TYR A 176 -23.83 -2.27 7.50
CA TYR A 176 -22.55 -2.89 7.80
C TYR A 176 -22.43 -3.20 9.30
N PRO A 177 -21.64 -4.21 9.70
CA PRO A 177 -21.45 -4.54 11.10
C PRO A 177 -20.50 -3.55 11.80
N ILE A 178 -20.88 -3.15 13.02
CA ILE A 178 -20.03 -2.45 13.96
C ILE A 178 -19.73 -3.42 15.10
N ALA A 179 -18.45 -3.61 15.39
CA ALA A 179 -17.98 -4.42 16.50
C ALA A 179 -17.51 -3.56 17.66
N ASP A 180 -17.52 -4.15 18.84
CA ASP A 180 -16.86 -3.64 20.03
C ASP A 180 -15.56 -4.41 20.27
N CYS A 181 -14.49 -3.69 20.61
CA CYS A 181 -13.26 -4.24 21.09
C CYS A 181 -12.75 -3.37 22.24
N ASP A 182 -12.90 -3.84 23.46
CA ASP A 182 -12.50 -3.13 24.68
C ASP A 182 -13.04 -1.67 24.76
N GLY A 183 -14.32 -1.49 24.39
CA GLY A 183 -15.00 -0.19 24.39
C GLY A 183 -14.81 0.65 23.13
N ILE A 184 -13.92 0.27 22.22
CA ILE A 184 -13.67 0.94 20.94
C ILE A 184 -14.57 0.37 19.85
N GLU A 185 -15.24 1.24 19.07
CA GLU A 185 -16.08 0.83 17.94
C GLU A 185 -15.26 0.63 16.66
N LEU A 186 -15.34 -0.57 16.10
CA LEU A 186 -14.74 -0.94 14.82
C LEU A 186 -15.82 -0.98 13.74
N HIS A 187 -15.77 -0.05 12.80
CA HIS A 187 -16.74 0.12 11.73
C HIS A 187 -16.35 -0.66 10.48
N PHE A 188 -16.87 -1.85 10.28
CA PHE A 188 -16.55 -2.74 9.15
C PHE A 188 -17.39 -2.42 7.90
N ASN A 189 -17.36 -1.17 7.44
CA ASN A 189 -18.26 -0.61 6.42
C ASN A 189 -18.16 -1.27 5.03
N GLN A 190 -17.11 -2.03 4.75
CA GLN A 190 -16.96 -2.75 3.48
C GLN A 190 -17.33 -4.24 3.57
N TYR A 191 -17.67 -4.75 4.76
CA TYR A 191 -18.08 -6.12 4.97
C TYR A 191 -19.61 -6.25 4.93
N ASN A 192 -20.10 -7.44 4.58
CA ASN A 192 -21.53 -7.73 4.52
C ASN A 192 -22.05 -8.44 5.78
N SER A 193 -21.15 -9.06 6.57
CA SER A 193 -21.49 -9.69 7.84
C SER A 193 -20.39 -9.52 8.89
N PHE A 194 -20.78 -9.69 10.16
CA PHE A 194 -19.82 -9.66 11.26
C PHE A 194 -18.85 -10.85 11.21
N GLU A 195 -19.33 -12.02 10.81
CA GLU A 195 -18.54 -13.25 10.72
C GLU A 195 -17.41 -13.09 9.68
N GLU A 196 -17.72 -12.50 8.52
CA GLU A 196 -16.73 -12.18 7.48
C GLU A 196 -15.70 -11.18 8.00
N ALA A 197 -16.17 -10.10 8.65
CA ALA A 197 -15.33 -9.08 9.25
C ALA A 197 -14.40 -9.66 10.31
N LYS A 198 -14.96 -10.44 11.27
CA LYS A 198 -14.20 -11.11 12.34
C LYS A 198 -13.14 -12.07 11.79
N SER A 199 -13.51 -12.91 10.85
CA SER A 199 -12.56 -13.84 10.21
C SER A 199 -11.40 -13.10 9.55
N SER A 200 -11.70 -11.99 8.87
CA SER A 200 -10.68 -11.15 8.23
C SER A 200 -9.79 -10.43 9.25
N TRP A 201 -10.38 -9.91 10.33
CA TRP A 201 -9.68 -9.29 11.45
C TRP A 201 -8.71 -10.26 12.11
N ASP A 202 -9.19 -11.45 12.54
CA ASP A 202 -8.40 -12.47 13.24
C ASP A 202 -7.24 -12.99 12.39
N ARG A 203 -7.43 -13.08 11.08
CA ARG A 203 -6.36 -13.45 10.15
C ARG A 203 -5.32 -12.36 9.99
N ARG A 204 -5.75 -11.07 9.94
CA ARG A 204 -4.86 -9.93 9.68
C ARG A 204 -4.09 -9.49 10.92
N LYS A 205 -4.70 -9.55 12.12
CA LYS A 205 -3.99 -9.21 13.37
C LYS A 205 -2.73 -10.04 13.60
N LYS A 206 -2.67 -11.27 13.07
CA LYS A 206 -1.49 -12.15 13.12
C LYS A 206 -0.35 -11.74 12.19
N ARG A 207 -0.57 -10.76 11.32
CA ARG A 207 0.43 -10.29 10.35
C ARG A 207 1.12 -8.99 10.76
N ILE A 208 0.73 -8.42 11.89
CA ILE A 208 1.30 -7.18 12.40
C ILE A 208 2.82 -7.34 12.56
N ASN A 209 3.55 -6.44 11.95
CA ASN A 209 4.99 -6.28 12.17
C ASN A 209 5.18 -5.24 13.27
N TRP A 210 5.30 -5.71 14.50
CA TRP A 210 5.38 -4.85 15.69
C TRP A 210 6.67 -4.04 15.75
N ASP A 211 7.70 -4.47 15.06
CA ASP A 211 9.01 -3.81 15.03
C ASP A 211 9.07 -2.70 13.95
N ASN A 212 8.08 -2.65 13.06
CA ASN A 212 8.02 -1.69 11.97
C ASN A 212 6.58 -1.18 11.77
N ILE A 213 6.21 -0.15 12.52
CA ILE A 213 4.88 0.46 12.50
C ILE A 213 4.96 1.86 11.90
N LEU A 214 4.10 2.15 10.95
CA LEU A 214 3.76 3.49 10.48
C LEU A 214 2.37 3.85 11.02
N ALA A 215 2.30 4.78 11.96
CA ALA A 215 1.06 5.36 12.43
C ALA A 215 0.66 6.54 11.53
N MET A 216 -0.54 6.49 10.99
CA MET A 216 -1.10 7.55 10.16
C MET A 216 -2.35 8.11 10.82
N MET A 217 -2.46 9.42 10.89
CA MET A 217 -3.60 10.17 11.40
C MET A 217 -4.03 11.26 10.42
N PHE A 218 -5.28 11.64 10.47
CA PHE A 218 -5.77 12.88 9.84
C PHE A 218 -6.77 13.55 10.79
N THR A 219 -6.70 14.87 10.87
CA THR A 219 -7.57 15.64 11.75
C THR A 219 -7.64 17.10 11.33
N ASP A 220 -8.74 17.76 11.64
CA ASP A 220 -8.92 19.21 11.61
C ASP A 220 -8.88 19.84 13.02
N ASN A 221 -8.55 19.03 14.04
CA ASN A 221 -8.47 19.42 15.44
C ASN A 221 -7.00 19.53 15.89
N LEU A 222 -6.60 20.74 16.32
CA LEU A 222 -5.23 21.03 16.76
C LEU A 222 -4.82 20.19 17.97
N ASP A 223 -5.69 20.01 18.96
CA ASP A 223 -5.37 19.25 20.18
C ASP A 223 -5.10 17.78 19.88
N VAL A 224 -5.87 17.20 18.94
CA VAL A 224 -5.68 15.81 18.46
C VAL A 224 -4.36 15.71 17.69
N ALA A 225 -4.06 16.64 16.81
CA ALA A 225 -2.80 16.69 16.07
C ALA A 225 -1.60 16.73 17.01
N GLU A 226 -1.61 17.64 18.01
CA GLU A 226 -0.55 17.74 19.00
C GLU A 226 -0.40 16.47 19.87
N ARG A 227 -1.53 15.85 20.25
CA ARG A 227 -1.51 14.59 21.01
C ARG A 227 -0.88 13.47 20.17
N PHE A 228 -1.28 13.34 18.91
CA PHE A 228 -0.72 12.34 18.00
C PHE A 228 0.79 12.51 17.80
N LEU A 229 1.25 13.74 17.58
CA LEU A 229 2.68 14.04 17.40
C LEU A 229 3.54 13.67 18.64
N LYS A 230 2.96 13.74 19.86
CA LYS A 230 3.63 13.37 21.11
C LYS A 230 3.68 11.85 21.34
N MET A 231 2.94 11.04 20.58
CA MET A 231 2.97 9.58 20.71
C MET A 231 4.31 9.00 20.27
N ASN A 232 4.73 7.92 20.92
CA ASN A 232 6.03 7.29 20.69
C ASN A 232 5.98 6.28 19.52
N TYR A 233 5.73 6.78 18.31
CA TYR A 233 5.89 6.01 17.08
C TYR A 233 7.08 6.55 16.29
N THR A 234 7.97 5.67 15.83
CA THR A 234 9.14 6.05 15.02
C THR A 234 8.78 6.56 13.63
N LYS A 235 7.67 6.07 13.09
CA LYS A 235 7.15 6.51 11.79
C LYS A 235 5.74 7.04 12.00
N LYS A 236 5.57 8.34 11.78
CA LYS A 236 4.29 9.05 11.90
C LYS A 236 4.01 9.83 10.62
N MET A 237 2.75 9.86 10.23
CA MET A 237 2.25 10.68 9.13
C MET A 237 0.94 11.31 9.55
N LEU A 238 0.89 12.62 9.55
CA LEU A 238 -0.27 13.40 9.96
C LEU A 238 -0.78 14.25 8.79
N PHE A 239 -2.05 14.08 8.42
CA PHE A 239 -2.72 14.96 7.47
C PHE A 239 -3.61 15.94 8.21
N ILE A 240 -3.49 17.22 7.89
CA ILE A 240 -4.22 18.32 8.54
C ILE A 240 -4.78 19.31 7.51
N SER A 241 -5.86 19.99 7.88
CA SER A 241 -6.49 21.04 7.05
C SER A 241 -6.17 22.47 7.53
N PHE A 242 -5.21 22.61 8.44
CA PHE A 242 -4.74 23.90 8.97
C PHE A 242 -3.20 23.92 8.97
N GLU A 243 -2.63 25.12 9.02
CA GLU A 243 -1.17 25.27 9.05
C GLU A 243 -0.60 24.86 10.42
N MET A 244 0.42 24.02 10.41
CA MET A 244 1.17 23.59 11.58
C MET A 244 2.64 23.39 11.19
N ASN A 245 3.56 23.77 12.06
CA ASN A 245 4.98 23.52 11.87
C ASN A 245 5.38 22.20 12.54
N ALA A 246 5.24 21.09 11.81
CA ALA A 246 5.66 19.76 12.25
C ALA A 246 6.20 18.96 11.05
N GLU A 247 7.32 18.27 11.25
CA GLU A 247 8.01 17.53 10.20
C GLU A 247 7.19 16.34 9.66
N GLU A 248 6.33 15.77 10.51
CA GLU A 248 5.46 14.64 10.16
C GLU A 248 4.10 15.06 9.56
N ALA A 249 3.84 16.37 9.47
CA ALA A 249 2.55 16.89 9.03
C ALA A 249 2.52 17.27 7.55
N ILE A 250 1.45 16.84 6.89
CA ILE A 250 1.08 17.23 5.53
C ILE A 250 -0.15 18.12 5.60
N TYR A 251 0.05 19.40 5.32
CA TYR A 251 -1.04 20.35 5.20
C TYR A 251 -1.77 20.16 3.87
N LEU A 252 -3.07 19.92 3.94
CA LEU A 252 -3.96 19.86 2.80
C LEU A 252 -4.85 21.10 2.78
N ASN A 253 -4.50 22.07 1.93
CA ASN A 253 -5.38 23.22 1.71
C ASN A 253 -6.61 22.77 0.91
N LEU A 254 -7.71 22.49 1.59
CA LEU A 254 -8.93 21.96 0.96
C LEU A 254 -9.54 22.91 -0.09
N ALA A 255 -9.20 24.20 -0.06
CA ALA A 255 -9.63 25.16 -1.07
C ALA A 255 -8.95 24.94 -2.43
N ASP A 256 -7.78 24.29 -2.47
CA ASP A 256 -7.07 23.96 -3.71
C ASP A 256 -7.67 22.76 -4.44
N TYR A 257 -8.61 22.07 -3.80
CA TYR A 257 -9.35 20.95 -4.36
C TYR A 257 -10.70 21.41 -4.89
N ARG A 258 -11.43 20.52 -5.59
CA ARG A 258 -12.78 20.83 -6.06
C ARG A 258 -13.69 21.20 -4.89
N ASP A 259 -14.63 22.09 -5.11
CA ASP A 259 -15.60 22.56 -4.11
C ASP A 259 -16.26 21.39 -3.36
N GLY A 260 -16.31 21.51 -2.03
CA GLY A 260 -17.01 20.58 -1.14
C GLY A 260 -16.28 19.26 -0.86
N ILE A 261 -14.97 19.18 -1.14
CA ILE A 261 -14.21 18.01 -0.69
C ILE A 261 -13.95 18.12 0.82
N ASP A 262 -14.18 17.03 1.53
CA ASP A 262 -13.81 16.90 2.95
C ASP A 262 -12.39 16.37 3.11
N LEU A 263 -11.82 16.53 4.31
CA LEU A 263 -10.47 16.06 4.64
C LEU A 263 -10.34 14.55 4.46
N TRP A 264 -11.35 13.76 4.84
CA TRP A 264 -11.38 12.32 4.65
C TRP A 264 -11.16 11.91 3.19
N THR A 265 -11.92 12.53 2.28
CA THR A 265 -11.83 12.24 0.85
C THR A 265 -10.48 12.68 0.28
N ALA A 266 -10.00 13.87 0.66
CA ALA A 266 -8.71 14.38 0.22
C ALA A 266 -7.56 13.46 0.65
N VAL A 267 -7.54 13.02 1.91
CA VAL A 267 -6.55 12.09 2.43
C VAL A 267 -6.57 10.74 1.72
N ASN A 268 -7.76 10.15 1.48
CA ASN A 268 -7.86 8.90 0.72
C ASN A 268 -7.31 9.02 -0.71
N ASP A 269 -7.48 10.15 -1.33
CA ASP A 269 -6.97 10.40 -2.67
C ASP A 269 -5.43 10.54 -2.70
N THR A 270 -4.80 10.97 -1.60
CA THR A 270 -3.33 10.99 -1.52
C THR A 270 -2.72 9.58 -1.60
N ALA A 271 -3.38 8.56 -1.02
CA ALA A 271 -2.96 7.16 -1.12
C ALA A 271 -2.97 6.62 -2.57
N LYS A 272 -3.67 7.30 -3.48
CA LYS A 272 -3.73 7.02 -4.92
C LYS A 272 -2.73 7.85 -5.72
N GLY A 273 -1.86 8.62 -5.05
CA GLY A 273 -0.90 9.51 -5.68
C GLY A 273 -1.51 10.80 -6.23
N LYS A 274 -2.70 11.21 -5.73
CA LYS A 274 -3.30 12.49 -6.09
C LYS A 274 -2.96 13.56 -5.06
N TYR A 275 -2.83 14.79 -5.51
CA TYR A 275 -2.78 16.04 -4.73
C TYR A 275 -1.53 16.30 -3.89
N VAL A 276 -0.79 15.29 -3.47
CA VAL A 276 0.42 15.52 -2.68
C VAL A 276 1.58 14.72 -3.28
N ASN A 277 2.64 15.43 -3.60
CA ASN A 277 3.87 14.84 -4.09
C ASN A 277 4.82 14.61 -2.91
N TYR A 278 4.65 13.53 -2.19
CA TYR A 278 5.61 13.08 -1.17
C TYR A 278 6.19 11.71 -1.53
N ASP A 279 7.40 11.45 -1.05
CA ASP A 279 8.07 10.18 -1.26
C ASP A 279 7.52 9.12 -0.29
N ILE A 280 6.52 8.36 -0.76
CA ILE A 280 5.91 7.27 0.01
C ILE A 280 6.91 6.15 0.32
N PHE A 281 7.91 5.91 -0.54
CA PHE A 281 8.91 4.88 -0.32
C PHE A 281 9.83 5.25 0.83
N LYS A 282 10.26 6.50 0.90
CA LYS A 282 11.09 7.02 1.99
C LYS A 282 10.30 7.02 3.30
N MET A 283 9.05 7.46 3.29
CA MET A 283 8.16 7.42 4.45
C MET A 283 7.98 5.98 4.97
N MET A 284 7.70 5.03 4.08
CA MET A 284 7.51 3.62 4.47
C MET A 284 8.80 2.99 5.02
N LYS A 285 9.95 3.32 4.44
CA LYS A 285 11.25 2.76 4.83
C LYS A 285 11.77 3.40 6.11
N ASP A 286 11.89 4.72 6.13
CA ASP A 286 12.66 5.47 7.11
C ASP A 286 11.77 6.28 8.08
N GLY A 287 10.49 6.48 7.75
CA GLY A 287 9.56 7.36 8.47
C GLY A 287 9.80 8.85 8.19
N GLU A 288 10.59 9.16 7.17
CA GLU A 288 10.91 10.52 6.80
C GLU A 288 9.94 11.05 5.74
N LEU A 289 9.23 12.13 6.06
CA LEU A 289 8.38 12.83 5.11
C LEU A 289 9.25 13.75 4.24
N SER A 290 9.24 13.51 2.94
CA SER A 290 9.99 14.32 1.98
C SER A 290 9.10 14.62 0.79
N PHE A 291 8.98 15.90 0.44
CA PHE A 291 8.18 16.34 -0.70
C PHE A 291 8.97 16.27 -2.00
N LEU A 292 8.29 15.84 -3.06
CA LEU A 292 8.83 15.82 -4.41
C LEU A 292 8.59 17.20 -5.05
N ILE A 293 9.65 17.87 -5.41
CA ILE A 293 9.64 19.22 -6.04
C ILE A 293 9.50 19.06 -7.56
#